data_982452256d0abce283c5850b7d47ee1d
#
_entry.id   982452256d0abce283c5850b7d47ee1d
#
_cell.length_a   1.000
_cell.length_b   1.000
_cell.length_c   1.000
_cell.angle_alpha   90.00
_cell.angle_beta   90.00
_cell.angle_gamma   90.00
#
_symmetry.space_group_name_H-M   'P 1'
#
loop_
_entity.id
_entity.type
_entity.pdbx_description
1 polymer ?
#
loop_
_entity_poly.entity_id
_entity_poly.type
_entity_poly.pdbx_seq_one_letter_code
_entity_poly.pdbx_strand_id
1 'polypeptide(L)'
;MAIDNFVLSLCLILLFGRLLGEAFKRLQLPAVVGEITAGILIGASVLGWIAPQETLAIMAELGGILLLFSVGCETSIKHLFQAGNSAVGVALLGITIPAVVIGWVSLVYLELPGFTALYLGCALTATSIGISMRVMAQAKRSQSREGHIILGAAVIDDIAGVILLSLLFNFANSGEVGLIPSGLLILKIGAFLFLAPPL
;
A
#
# COMPACT_ATOMS: atom_id res chain seq x y z
N MET A 1 26.58 11.19 -18.72
CA MET A 1 26.46 11.56 -17.29
C MET A 1 25.12 11.18 -16.64
N ALA A 2 23.94 11.56 -17.15
CA ALA A 2 22.66 11.18 -16.47
C ALA A 2 22.36 9.67 -16.55
N ILE A 3 22.61 9.06 -17.69
CA ILE A 3 22.38 7.61 -17.92
C ILE A 3 23.36 6.78 -17.07
N ASP A 4 24.63 7.20 -16.99
CA ASP A 4 25.65 6.48 -16.21
C ASP A 4 25.31 6.49 -14.72
N ASN A 5 24.82 7.61 -14.21
CA ASN A 5 24.39 7.73 -12.81
C ASN A 5 23.14 6.87 -12.53
N PHE A 6 22.19 6.79 -13.47
CA PHE A 6 21.01 5.96 -13.33
C PHE A 6 21.38 4.47 -13.30
N VAL A 7 22.20 4.00 -14.24
CA VAL A 7 22.63 2.59 -14.30
C VAL A 7 23.40 2.21 -13.05
N LEU A 8 24.31 3.07 -12.58
CA LEU A 8 25.05 2.85 -11.35
C LEU A 8 24.13 2.76 -10.15
N SER A 9 23.16 3.69 -10.02
CA SER A 9 22.17 3.68 -8.95
C SER A 9 21.34 2.39 -8.98
N LEU A 10 20.89 1.96 -10.15
CA LEU A 10 20.13 0.72 -10.31
C LEU A 10 20.97 -0.50 -9.91
N CYS A 11 22.23 -0.58 -10.33
CA CYS A 11 23.15 -1.65 -9.93
C CYS A 11 23.35 -1.70 -8.41
N LEU A 12 23.55 -0.54 -7.78
CA LEU A 12 23.69 -0.46 -6.32
C LEU A 12 22.41 -0.91 -5.60
N ILE A 13 21.23 -0.46 -6.05
CA ILE A 13 19.94 -0.87 -5.48
C ILE A 13 19.78 -2.39 -5.58
N LEU A 14 20.03 -2.98 -6.74
CA LEU A 14 19.89 -4.41 -6.95
C LEU A 14 20.90 -5.21 -6.13
N LEU A 15 22.16 -4.76 -6.08
CA LEU A 15 23.21 -5.43 -5.33
C LEU A 15 22.93 -5.40 -3.83
N PHE A 16 22.72 -4.21 -3.25
CA PHE A 16 22.49 -4.07 -1.81
C PHE A 16 21.14 -4.65 -1.39
N GLY A 17 20.09 -4.48 -2.20
CA GLY A 17 18.79 -5.13 -1.97
C GLY A 17 18.92 -6.65 -1.91
N ARG A 18 19.68 -7.24 -2.86
CA ARG A 18 19.91 -8.68 -2.88
C ARG A 18 20.75 -9.14 -1.69
N LEU A 19 21.84 -8.45 -1.37
CA LEU A 19 22.74 -8.80 -0.26
C LEU A 19 22.02 -8.73 1.09
N LEU A 20 21.34 -7.62 1.37
CA LEU A 20 20.62 -7.47 2.63
C LEU A 20 19.37 -8.37 2.68
N GLY A 21 18.66 -8.53 1.58
CA GLY A 21 17.56 -9.48 1.51
C GLY A 21 17.97 -10.91 1.86
N GLU A 22 19.13 -11.37 1.33
CA GLU A 22 19.65 -12.69 1.65
C GLU A 22 20.18 -12.78 3.08
N ALA A 23 20.82 -11.73 3.60
CA ALA A 23 21.27 -11.66 4.99
C ALA A 23 20.07 -11.76 5.97
N PHE A 24 18.96 -11.06 5.68
CA PHE A 24 17.75 -11.11 6.51
C PHE A 24 17.07 -12.48 6.45
N LYS A 25 17.07 -13.15 5.29
CA LYS A 25 16.59 -14.54 5.20
C LYS A 25 17.37 -15.49 6.11
N ARG A 26 18.70 -15.34 6.18
CA ARG A 26 19.53 -16.14 7.11
C ARG A 26 19.21 -15.87 8.58
N LEU A 27 18.70 -14.69 8.89
CA LEU A 27 18.17 -14.31 10.22
C LEU A 27 16.72 -14.76 10.42
N GLN A 28 16.15 -15.55 9.50
CA GLN A 28 14.74 -15.99 9.50
C GLN A 28 13.73 -14.84 9.41
N LEU A 29 14.15 -13.70 8.86
CA LEU A 29 13.30 -12.54 8.58
C LEU A 29 12.91 -12.50 7.11
N PRO A 30 11.77 -11.86 6.76
CA PRO A 30 11.39 -11.69 5.36
C PRO A 30 12.44 -10.88 4.59
N ALA A 31 12.80 -11.33 3.38
CA ALA A 31 13.81 -10.66 2.55
C ALA A 31 13.44 -9.21 2.24
N VAL A 32 12.15 -8.90 2.11
CA VAL A 32 11.65 -7.54 1.85
C VAL A 32 12.10 -6.54 2.92
N VAL A 33 12.22 -6.97 4.17
CA VAL A 33 12.73 -6.10 5.26
C VAL A 33 14.18 -5.73 5.01
N GLY A 34 15.00 -6.69 4.55
CA GLY A 34 16.38 -6.43 4.15
C GLY A 34 16.49 -5.50 2.93
N GLU A 35 15.62 -5.68 1.95
CA GLU A 35 15.57 -4.82 0.75
C GLU A 35 15.19 -3.37 1.10
N ILE A 36 14.19 -3.17 1.99
CA ILE A 36 13.81 -1.84 2.49
C ILE A 36 14.97 -1.23 3.29
N THR A 37 15.61 -2.02 4.16
CA THR A 37 16.77 -1.57 4.93
C THR A 37 17.92 -1.16 4.01
N ALA A 38 18.17 -1.91 2.92
CA ALA A 38 19.14 -1.53 1.89
C ALA A 38 18.84 -0.15 1.31
N GLY A 39 17.58 0.07 0.90
CA GLY A 39 17.14 1.36 0.35
C GLY A 39 17.35 2.54 1.32
N ILE A 40 17.05 2.35 2.60
CA ILE A 40 17.27 3.37 3.64
C ILE A 40 18.78 3.64 3.79
N LEU A 41 19.61 2.60 3.85
CA LEU A 41 21.05 2.74 4.08
C LEU A 41 21.75 3.46 2.92
N ILE A 42 21.52 3.04 1.66
CA ILE A 42 22.21 3.62 0.49
C ILE A 42 21.52 4.88 -0.04
N GLY A 43 20.27 5.12 0.37
CA GLY A 43 19.49 6.29 0.00
C GLY A 43 19.97 7.59 0.65
N ALA A 44 19.28 8.67 0.33
CA ALA A 44 19.63 10.02 0.77
C ALA A 44 19.60 10.20 2.31
N SER A 45 18.89 9.32 3.01
CA SER A 45 18.69 9.43 4.46
C SER A 45 19.92 9.06 5.29
N VAL A 46 20.81 8.15 4.82
CA VAL A 46 21.95 7.65 5.61
C VAL A 46 23.26 7.87 4.85
N LEU A 47 23.55 7.10 3.82
CA LEU A 47 24.82 7.19 3.08
C LEU A 47 24.79 8.23 1.96
N GLY A 48 23.63 8.58 1.45
CA GLY A 48 23.48 9.54 0.36
C GLY A 48 24.10 9.09 -0.97
N TRP A 49 24.36 7.79 -1.15
CA TRP A 49 24.96 7.27 -2.38
C TRP A 49 24.01 7.36 -3.57
N ILE A 50 22.72 7.30 -3.28
CA ILE A 50 21.65 7.38 -4.29
C ILE A 50 20.76 8.57 -3.94
N ALA A 51 20.77 9.56 -4.83
CA ALA A 51 19.82 10.68 -4.74
C ALA A 51 18.48 10.30 -5.38
N PRO A 52 17.36 10.86 -4.92
CA PRO A 52 16.08 10.73 -5.58
C PRO A 52 16.16 11.17 -7.04
N GLN A 53 15.71 10.31 -7.95
CA GLN A 53 15.69 10.54 -9.40
C GLN A 53 14.32 10.15 -9.93
N GLU A 54 13.75 10.95 -10.82
CA GLU A 54 12.44 10.70 -11.43
C GLU A 54 12.40 9.34 -12.14
N THR A 55 13.49 8.98 -12.85
CA THR A 55 13.59 7.69 -13.55
C THR A 55 13.53 6.50 -12.58
N LEU A 56 14.17 6.60 -11.40
CA LEU A 56 14.08 5.56 -10.38
C LEU A 56 12.68 5.47 -9.78
N ALA A 57 12.01 6.61 -9.60
CA ALA A 57 10.62 6.64 -9.12
C ALA A 57 9.67 5.93 -10.11
N ILE A 58 9.79 6.22 -11.41
CA ILE A 58 9.01 5.54 -12.46
C ILE A 58 9.29 4.02 -12.46
N MET A 59 10.55 3.61 -12.33
CA MET A 59 10.90 2.19 -12.27
C MET A 59 10.35 1.50 -11.02
N ALA A 60 10.34 2.19 -9.88
CA ALA A 60 9.74 1.67 -8.64
C ALA A 60 8.22 1.51 -8.80
N GLU A 61 7.54 2.45 -9.42
CA GLU A 61 6.10 2.42 -9.70
C GLU A 61 5.74 1.27 -10.65
N LEU A 62 6.51 1.09 -11.74
CA LEU A 62 6.37 -0.06 -12.64
C LEU A 62 6.59 -1.39 -11.91
N GLY A 63 7.61 -1.46 -11.04
CA GLY A 63 7.88 -2.64 -10.21
C GLY A 63 6.71 -2.97 -9.28
N GLY A 64 6.09 -1.96 -8.68
CA GLY A 64 4.88 -2.10 -7.86
C GLY A 64 3.69 -2.64 -8.66
N ILE A 65 3.44 -2.07 -9.84
CA ILE A 65 2.37 -2.53 -10.75
C ILE A 65 2.58 -3.99 -11.16
N LEU A 66 3.80 -4.36 -11.57
CA LEU A 66 4.12 -5.74 -11.95
C LEU A 66 3.99 -6.72 -10.78
N LEU A 67 4.38 -6.31 -9.58
CA LEU A 67 4.21 -7.10 -8.37
C LEU A 67 2.72 -7.38 -8.09
N LEU A 68 1.88 -6.34 -8.13
CA LEU A 68 0.44 -6.46 -7.92
C LEU A 68 -0.23 -7.29 -9.02
N PHE A 69 0.20 -7.13 -10.27
CA PHE A 69 -0.27 -7.95 -11.38
C PHE A 69 0.06 -9.43 -11.17
N SER A 70 1.31 -9.75 -10.79
CA SER A 70 1.72 -11.12 -10.48
C SER A 70 0.88 -11.74 -9.36
N VAL A 71 0.64 -11.00 -8.27
CA VAL A 71 -0.23 -11.44 -7.17
C VAL A 71 -1.67 -11.65 -7.65
N GLY A 72 -2.17 -10.76 -8.50
CA GLY A 72 -3.51 -10.87 -9.10
C GLY A 72 -3.68 -12.13 -9.94
N CYS A 73 -2.68 -12.45 -10.78
CA CYS A 73 -2.69 -13.67 -11.61
C CYS A 73 -2.69 -14.97 -10.77
N GLU A 74 -2.08 -14.95 -9.60
CA GLU A 74 -2.04 -16.11 -8.70
C GLU A 74 -3.31 -16.23 -7.83
N THR A 75 -4.15 -15.21 -7.81
CA THR A 75 -5.30 -15.13 -6.90
C THR A 75 -6.56 -15.66 -7.56
N SER A 76 -7.23 -16.60 -6.89
CA SER A 76 -8.54 -17.09 -7.31
C SER A 76 -9.66 -16.20 -6.78
N ILE A 77 -10.46 -15.61 -7.67
CA ILE A 77 -11.63 -14.80 -7.35
C ILE A 77 -12.61 -15.56 -6.44
N LYS A 78 -12.79 -16.87 -6.66
CA LYS A 78 -13.64 -17.72 -5.83
C LYS A 78 -13.19 -17.73 -4.37
N HIS A 79 -11.91 -17.86 -4.11
CA HIS A 79 -11.36 -17.87 -2.76
C HIS A 79 -11.44 -16.49 -2.09
N LEU A 80 -11.34 -15.43 -2.88
CA LEU A 80 -11.52 -14.06 -2.40
C LEU A 80 -12.95 -13.85 -1.86
N PHE A 81 -13.96 -14.30 -2.60
CA PHE A 81 -15.35 -14.26 -2.14
C PHE A 81 -15.60 -15.18 -0.93
N GLN A 82 -14.93 -16.31 -0.82
CA GLN A 82 -15.04 -17.20 0.34
C GLN A 82 -14.47 -16.59 1.64
N ALA A 83 -13.47 -15.71 1.53
CA ALA A 83 -12.95 -14.96 2.69
C ALA A 83 -13.89 -13.83 3.17
N GLY A 84 -14.93 -13.52 2.42
CA GLY A 84 -15.84 -12.37 2.49
C GLY A 84 -16.03 -11.75 3.86
N ASN A 85 -16.78 -12.41 4.77
CA ASN A 85 -17.08 -11.82 6.09
C ASN A 85 -15.83 -11.59 6.96
N SER A 86 -14.85 -12.48 6.89
CA SER A 86 -13.59 -12.31 7.61
C SER A 86 -12.76 -11.16 7.03
N ALA A 87 -12.70 -11.04 5.70
CA ALA A 87 -12.02 -9.94 5.03
C ALA A 87 -12.66 -8.59 5.33
N VAL A 88 -13.99 -8.51 5.31
CA VAL A 88 -14.74 -7.29 5.70
C VAL A 88 -14.45 -6.90 7.15
N GLY A 89 -14.47 -7.86 8.07
CA GLY A 89 -14.18 -7.60 9.49
C GLY A 89 -12.75 -7.07 9.69
N VAL A 90 -11.76 -7.68 9.01
CA VAL A 90 -10.37 -7.25 9.07
C VAL A 90 -10.20 -5.86 8.45
N ALA A 91 -10.81 -5.58 7.30
CA ALA A 91 -10.77 -4.26 6.66
C ALA A 91 -11.39 -3.17 7.55
N LEU A 92 -12.58 -3.41 8.10
CA LEU A 92 -13.24 -2.45 8.97
C LEU A 92 -12.40 -2.11 10.21
N LEU A 93 -11.80 -3.11 10.86
CA LEU A 93 -10.92 -2.88 12.00
C LEU A 93 -9.61 -2.22 11.57
N GLY A 94 -9.06 -2.61 10.41
CA GLY A 94 -7.85 -2.03 9.81
C GLY A 94 -8.00 -0.55 9.45
N ILE A 95 -9.21 -0.12 9.09
CA ILE A 95 -9.51 1.30 8.82
C ILE A 95 -9.82 2.04 10.12
N THR A 96 -10.75 1.52 10.93
CA THR A 96 -11.28 2.26 12.09
C THR A 96 -10.25 2.44 13.20
N ILE A 97 -9.49 1.39 13.54
CA ILE A 97 -8.53 1.47 14.65
C ILE A 97 -7.42 2.49 14.35
N PRO A 98 -6.69 2.44 13.22
CA PRO A 98 -5.68 3.46 12.91
C PRO A 98 -6.28 4.85 12.77
N ALA A 99 -7.44 5.01 12.11
CA ALA A 99 -8.09 6.30 11.95
C ALA A 99 -8.40 6.96 13.32
N VAL A 100 -8.97 6.20 14.24
CA VAL A 100 -9.29 6.69 15.59
C VAL A 100 -8.04 6.96 16.40
N VAL A 101 -7.09 6.02 16.43
CA VAL A 101 -5.86 6.16 17.24
C VAL A 101 -5.00 7.32 16.74
N ILE A 102 -4.77 7.40 15.42
CA ILE A 102 -3.95 8.45 14.84
C ILE A 102 -4.68 9.80 14.92
N GLY A 103 -5.98 9.83 14.64
CA GLY A 103 -6.80 11.02 14.81
C GLY A 103 -6.76 11.55 16.25
N TRP A 104 -6.90 10.68 17.23
CA TRP A 104 -6.82 11.02 18.64
C TRP A 104 -5.41 11.54 19.04
N VAL A 105 -4.35 10.83 18.64
CA VAL A 105 -2.97 11.25 18.87
C VAL A 105 -2.71 12.63 18.25
N SER A 106 -3.19 12.84 17.02
CA SER A 106 -3.05 14.10 16.30
C SER A 106 -3.78 15.26 17.01
N LEU A 107 -4.94 15.02 17.59
CA LEU A 107 -5.68 16.01 18.36
C LEU A 107 -5.00 16.33 19.70
N VAL A 108 -4.58 15.31 20.44
CA VAL A 108 -4.16 15.47 21.85
C VAL A 108 -2.67 15.81 21.96
N TYR A 109 -1.80 15.18 21.18
CA TYR A 109 -0.36 15.35 21.30
C TYR A 109 0.23 16.32 20.26
N LEU A 110 -0.35 16.36 19.05
CA LEU A 110 0.11 17.26 17.99
C LEU A 110 -0.69 18.57 17.96
N GLU A 111 -1.75 18.68 18.77
CA GLU A 111 -2.62 19.86 18.89
C GLU A 111 -3.16 20.34 17.51
N LEU A 112 -3.35 19.41 16.57
CA LEU A 112 -3.82 19.73 15.23
C LEU A 112 -5.32 20.06 15.24
N PRO A 113 -5.77 20.96 14.35
CA PRO A 113 -7.20 21.21 14.17
C PRO A 113 -7.98 19.92 13.89
N GLY A 114 -9.20 19.81 14.42
CA GLY A 114 -9.98 18.58 14.37
C GLY A 114 -10.13 17.96 12.98
N PHE A 115 -10.34 18.82 11.95
CA PHE A 115 -10.40 18.35 10.57
C PHE A 115 -9.05 17.79 10.06
N THR A 116 -7.95 18.46 10.36
CA THR A 116 -6.58 17.99 9.99
C THR A 116 -6.25 16.68 10.69
N ALA A 117 -6.61 16.54 11.96
CA ALA A 117 -6.42 15.31 12.71
C ALA A 117 -7.23 14.14 12.13
N LEU A 118 -8.49 14.40 11.75
CA LEU A 118 -9.34 13.41 11.08
C LEU A 118 -8.76 13.01 9.71
N TYR A 119 -8.35 14.00 8.91
CA TYR A 119 -7.73 13.76 7.60
C TYR A 119 -6.47 12.92 7.72
N LEU A 120 -5.59 13.24 8.67
CA LEU A 120 -4.36 12.50 8.92
C LEU A 120 -4.65 11.06 9.38
N GLY A 121 -5.63 10.89 10.29
CA GLY A 121 -6.08 9.58 10.73
C GLY A 121 -6.56 8.72 9.57
N CYS A 122 -7.38 9.26 8.69
CA CYS A 122 -7.89 8.56 7.52
C CYS A 122 -6.82 8.32 6.44
N ALA A 123 -5.90 9.27 6.21
CA ALA A 123 -4.83 9.11 5.23
C ALA A 123 -3.86 7.98 5.57
N LEU A 124 -3.61 7.77 6.88
CA LEU A 124 -2.70 6.73 7.37
C LEU A 124 -3.34 5.34 7.50
N THR A 125 -4.64 5.18 7.18
CA THR A 125 -5.25 3.85 7.09
C THR A 125 -4.85 3.11 5.82
N ALA A 126 -4.51 3.82 4.75
CA ALA A 126 -4.16 3.21 3.47
C ALA A 126 -2.92 2.32 3.62
N THR A 127 -3.11 1.02 3.41
CA THR A 127 -2.10 -0.01 3.68
C THR A 127 -1.56 -0.60 2.38
N SER A 128 -0.22 -0.74 2.26
CA SER A 128 0.39 -1.38 1.09
C SER A 128 0.23 -2.89 1.12
N ILE A 129 -0.64 -3.42 0.26
CA ILE A 129 -0.82 -4.85 0.06
C ILE A 129 0.43 -5.54 -0.49
N GLY A 130 1.22 -4.86 -1.32
CA GLY A 130 2.38 -5.45 -2.01
C GLY A 130 3.38 -6.07 -1.05
N ILE A 131 3.69 -5.40 0.06
CA ILE A 131 4.61 -5.93 1.09
C ILE A 131 4.01 -7.16 1.77
N SER A 132 2.76 -7.09 2.21
CA SER A 132 2.07 -8.20 2.90
C SER A 132 2.01 -9.44 2.02
N MET A 133 1.63 -9.30 0.75
CA MET A 133 1.55 -10.41 -0.20
C MET A 133 2.94 -10.97 -0.53
N ARG A 134 3.97 -10.14 -0.61
CA ARG A 134 5.33 -10.62 -0.81
C ARG A 134 5.85 -11.44 0.38
N VAL A 135 5.55 -11.04 1.61
CA VAL A 135 5.86 -11.83 2.81
C VAL A 135 5.12 -13.16 2.80
N MET A 136 3.83 -13.15 2.45
CA MET A 136 3.02 -14.37 2.31
C MET A 136 3.56 -15.30 1.23
N ALA A 137 3.98 -14.76 0.07
CA ALA A 137 4.59 -15.53 -1.00
C ALA A 137 5.91 -16.19 -0.57
N GLN A 138 6.77 -15.47 0.13
CA GLN A 138 8.02 -16.03 0.69
C GLN A 138 7.75 -17.12 1.71
N ALA A 139 6.70 -17.01 2.50
CA ALA A 139 6.24 -18.02 3.43
C ALA A 139 5.51 -19.21 2.74
N LYS A 140 5.30 -19.16 1.42
CA LYS A 140 4.50 -20.11 0.62
C LYS A 140 3.06 -20.26 1.12
N ARG A 141 2.49 -19.14 1.62
CA ARG A 141 1.14 -19.08 2.19
C ARG A 141 0.19 -18.13 1.45
N SER A 142 0.54 -17.65 0.25
CA SER A 142 -0.31 -16.77 -0.54
C SER A 142 -1.70 -17.37 -0.82
N GLN A 143 -1.76 -18.69 -1.03
CA GLN A 143 -3.00 -19.43 -1.29
C GLN A 143 -3.65 -19.99 0.00
N SER A 144 -3.18 -19.61 1.16
CA SER A 144 -3.81 -19.99 2.43
C SER A 144 -5.06 -19.17 2.69
N ARG A 145 -5.89 -19.61 3.65
CA ARG A 145 -7.06 -18.86 4.08
C ARG A 145 -6.69 -17.45 4.55
N GLU A 146 -5.59 -17.33 5.27
CA GLU A 146 -5.07 -16.05 5.77
C GLU A 146 -4.64 -15.14 4.60
N GLY A 147 -3.96 -15.70 3.58
CA GLY A 147 -3.58 -14.96 2.38
C GLY A 147 -4.79 -14.38 1.65
N HIS A 148 -5.86 -15.16 1.49
CA HIS A 148 -7.10 -14.69 0.88
C HIS A 148 -7.83 -13.63 1.73
N ILE A 149 -7.79 -13.77 3.07
CA ILE A 149 -8.37 -12.75 3.97
C ILE A 149 -7.60 -11.44 3.86
N ILE A 150 -6.25 -11.49 3.89
CA ILE A 150 -5.40 -10.30 3.77
C ILE A 150 -5.63 -9.61 2.42
N LEU A 151 -5.66 -10.37 1.33
CA LEU A 151 -5.90 -9.82 0.01
C LEU A 151 -7.29 -9.20 -0.11
N GLY A 152 -8.33 -9.90 0.37
CA GLY A 152 -9.71 -9.40 0.37
C GLY A 152 -9.88 -8.15 1.22
N ALA A 153 -9.28 -8.13 2.41
CA ALA A 153 -9.30 -6.97 3.29
C ALA A 153 -8.63 -5.76 2.64
N ALA A 154 -7.49 -5.95 1.99
CA ALA A 154 -6.77 -4.88 1.33
C ALA A 154 -7.53 -4.28 0.13
N VAL A 155 -8.21 -5.10 -0.67
CA VAL A 155 -9.08 -4.58 -1.75
C VAL A 155 -10.22 -3.71 -1.19
N ILE A 156 -10.82 -4.12 -0.06
CA ILE A 156 -11.86 -3.35 0.59
C ILE A 156 -11.29 -2.05 1.17
N ASP A 157 -10.10 -2.12 1.78
CA ASP A 157 -9.39 -0.98 2.36
C ASP A 157 -9.04 0.06 1.29
N ASP A 158 -8.51 -0.36 0.14
CA ASP A 158 -8.19 0.52 -0.99
C ASP A 158 -9.44 1.27 -1.51
N ILE A 159 -10.56 0.54 -1.70
CA ILE A 159 -11.82 1.15 -2.14
C ILE A 159 -12.34 2.14 -1.08
N ALA A 160 -12.35 1.72 0.18
CA ALA A 160 -12.82 2.56 1.27
C ALA A 160 -11.93 3.78 1.48
N GLY A 161 -10.60 3.62 1.37
CA GLY A 161 -9.62 4.70 1.47
C GLY A 161 -9.81 5.78 0.41
N VAL A 162 -9.99 5.39 -0.86
CA VAL A 162 -10.26 6.33 -1.96
C VAL A 162 -11.57 7.09 -1.74
N ILE A 163 -12.64 6.39 -1.29
CA ILE A 163 -13.93 7.03 -1.00
C ILE A 163 -13.77 8.01 0.16
N LEU A 164 -13.15 7.59 1.25
CA LEU A 164 -12.98 8.36 2.47
C LEU A 164 -12.15 9.64 2.21
N LEU A 165 -11.00 9.51 1.55
CA LEU A 165 -10.14 10.63 1.19
C LEU A 165 -10.83 11.58 0.21
N SER A 166 -11.60 11.07 -0.76
CA SER A 166 -12.38 11.89 -1.68
C SER A 166 -13.46 12.70 -0.96
N LEU A 167 -14.17 12.09 0.00
CA LEU A 167 -15.15 12.80 0.84
C LEU A 167 -14.49 13.91 1.66
N LEU A 168 -13.37 13.62 2.31
CA LEU A 168 -12.64 14.60 3.12
C LEU A 168 -12.07 15.74 2.27
N PHE A 169 -11.54 15.43 1.09
CA PHE A 169 -11.02 16.43 0.16
C PHE A 169 -12.12 17.37 -0.32
N ASN A 170 -13.28 16.83 -0.69
CA ASN A 170 -14.43 17.65 -1.09
C ASN A 170 -14.91 18.53 0.06
N PHE A 171 -14.98 18.01 1.27
CA PHE A 171 -15.35 18.78 2.45
C PHE A 171 -14.35 19.91 2.74
N ALA A 172 -13.05 19.65 2.58
CA ALA A 172 -12.00 20.67 2.76
C ALA A 172 -12.13 21.84 1.80
N ASN A 173 -12.54 21.58 0.53
CA ASN A 173 -12.61 22.60 -0.51
C ASN A 173 -13.95 23.35 -0.55
N SER A 174 -15.06 22.67 -0.28
CA SER A 174 -16.41 23.23 -0.44
C SER A 174 -17.12 23.53 0.87
N GLY A 175 -16.59 23.04 2.01
CA GLY A 175 -17.28 23.07 3.31
C GLY A 175 -18.50 22.14 3.39
N GLU A 176 -18.82 21.44 2.31
CA GLU A 176 -19.95 20.53 2.21
C GLU A 176 -19.49 19.13 1.81
N VAL A 177 -20.17 18.12 2.30
CA VAL A 177 -19.94 16.73 1.86
C VAL A 177 -20.56 16.61 0.46
N GLY A 178 -19.70 16.65 -0.56
CA GLY A 178 -20.10 16.50 -1.96
C GLY A 178 -20.63 15.09 -2.24
N LEU A 179 -21.91 14.85 -1.94
CA LEU A 179 -22.55 13.54 -2.14
C LEU A 179 -22.58 13.14 -3.63
N ILE A 180 -22.72 14.10 -4.54
CA ILE A 180 -22.77 13.84 -6.00
C ILE A 180 -21.41 13.37 -6.54
N PRO A 181 -20.28 14.09 -6.31
CA PRO A 181 -18.97 13.59 -6.73
C PRO A 181 -18.59 12.24 -6.12
N SER A 182 -18.92 12.03 -4.84
CA SER A 182 -18.63 10.77 -4.14
C SER A 182 -19.50 9.64 -4.66
N GLY A 183 -20.78 9.88 -4.92
CA GLY A 183 -21.69 8.91 -5.55
C GLY A 183 -21.24 8.52 -6.96
N LEU A 184 -20.77 9.49 -7.76
CA LEU A 184 -20.22 9.23 -9.09
C LEU A 184 -18.92 8.42 -9.04
N LEU A 185 -18.07 8.66 -8.04
CA LEU A 185 -16.85 7.89 -7.82
C LEU A 185 -17.17 6.43 -7.47
N ILE A 186 -18.08 6.20 -6.53
CA ILE A 186 -18.55 4.85 -6.16
C ILE A 186 -19.14 4.13 -7.39
N LEU A 187 -19.95 4.83 -8.18
CA LEU A 187 -20.52 4.30 -9.42
C LEU A 187 -19.41 3.92 -10.42
N LYS A 188 -18.40 4.75 -10.62
CA LYS A 188 -17.26 4.47 -11.50
C LYS A 188 -16.45 3.26 -11.03
N ILE A 189 -16.16 3.15 -9.73
CA ILE A 189 -15.47 2.01 -9.14
C ILE A 189 -16.32 0.73 -9.32
N GLY A 190 -17.61 0.80 -8.99
CA GLY A 190 -18.54 -0.33 -9.17
C GLY A 190 -18.66 -0.76 -10.64
N ALA A 191 -18.77 0.18 -11.56
CA ALA A 191 -18.80 -0.09 -13.00
C ALA A 191 -17.49 -0.72 -13.48
N PHE A 192 -16.33 -0.24 -13.03
CA PHE A 192 -15.04 -0.82 -13.35
C PHE A 192 -14.94 -2.28 -12.86
N LEU A 193 -15.30 -2.53 -11.60
CA LEU A 193 -15.26 -3.88 -11.02
C LEU A 193 -16.25 -4.85 -11.73
N PHE A 194 -17.38 -4.34 -12.22
CA PHE A 194 -18.35 -5.12 -12.95
C PHE A 194 -17.92 -5.41 -14.41
N LEU A 195 -17.26 -4.43 -15.04
CA LEU A 195 -16.80 -4.51 -16.44
C LEU A 195 -15.44 -5.18 -16.57
N ALA A 196 -14.62 -5.20 -15.51
CA ALA A 196 -13.35 -5.92 -15.51
C ALA A 196 -13.63 -7.41 -15.67
N PRO A 197 -13.20 -8.03 -16.78
CA PRO A 197 -13.48 -9.45 -17.00
C PRO A 197 -12.84 -10.26 -15.90
N PRO A 198 -13.50 -11.29 -15.37
CA PRO A 198 -12.84 -12.26 -14.50
C PRO A 198 -11.79 -12.99 -15.34
N LEU A 199 -10.51 -12.69 -15.07
CA LEU A 199 -9.37 -13.41 -15.63
C LEU A 199 -9.22 -14.78 -14.98
#